data_5259d9416c26c511c1aea8a1187010a6
#
_entry.id   5259d9416c26c511c1aea8a1187010a6
#
_cell.length_a   1.000
_cell.length_b   1.000
_cell.length_c   1.000
_cell.angle_alpha   90.00
_cell.angle_beta   90.00
_cell.angle_gamma   90.00
#
_symmetry.space_group_name_H-M   'P 1'
#
loop_
_entity.id
_entity.type
_entity.pdbx_description
1 polymer ?
#
loop_
_entity_poly.entity_id
_entity_poly.type
_entity_poly.pdbx_seq_one_letter_code
_entity_poly.pdbx_strand_id
1 'polypeptide(L)'
;LAKNNLLPSLDVEAAPARSPEKFVLGLGYRFGVELKIPIFQRKSRGEVLEAQGKAERFVLMQLFREQQVLVDVDNALSAIERAKERVAAAAESLRLAKTLEEGERFRFSLGATSVLFVNLRERNSVDSEHQVIRAKADYQKAQALYQWAIGAWAKTPPFATPVTYRARD
;
A
#
# COMPACT_ATOMS: atom_id res chain seq x y z
N LEU A 1 -2.41 26.17 16.31
CA LEU A 1 -3.07 25.90 17.60
C LEU A 1 -2.09 25.94 18.76
N ALA A 2 -0.97 25.16 18.78
CA ALA A 2 -0.04 25.10 19.91
C ALA A 2 0.59 26.47 20.30
N LYS A 3 0.89 27.34 19.32
CA LYS A 3 1.38 28.71 19.60
C LYS A 3 0.30 29.60 20.20
N ASN A 4 -0.98 29.35 19.91
CA ASN A 4 -2.08 30.14 20.47
C ASN A 4 -2.22 29.92 21.98
N ASN A 5 -1.89 28.73 22.48
CA ASN A 5 -1.93 28.42 23.92
C ASN A 5 -0.87 29.16 24.76
N LEU A 6 0.03 29.91 24.12
CA LEU A 6 0.98 30.82 24.79
C LEU A 6 0.39 32.20 25.07
N LEU A 7 -0.75 32.53 24.43
CA LEU A 7 -1.39 33.82 24.57
C LEU A 7 -2.43 33.79 25.71
N PRO A 8 -2.72 34.93 26.38
CA PRO A 8 -3.85 35.04 27.28
C PRO A 8 -5.17 34.75 26.56
N SER A 9 -6.08 34.01 27.20
CA SER A 9 -7.44 33.82 26.70
C SER A 9 -8.43 34.63 27.51
N LEU A 10 -9.38 35.25 26.82
CA LEU A 10 -10.51 35.96 27.39
C LEU A 10 -11.77 35.23 26.95
N ASP A 11 -12.41 34.54 27.85
CA ASP A 11 -13.66 33.84 27.62
C ASP A 11 -14.82 34.66 28.18
N VAL A 12 -15.85 34.90 27.35
CA VAL A 12 -17.07 35.57 27.76
C VAL A 12 -18.19 34.54 27.71
N GLU A 13 -18.80 34.29 28.84
CA GLU A 13 -19.90 33.32 28.98
C GLU A 13 -21.22 34.06 29.27
N ALA A 14 -22.23 33.75 28.50
CA ALA A 14 -23.62 34.21 28.73
C ALA A 14 -24.54 32.99 28.74
N ALA A 15 -25.13 32.69 29.87
CA ALA A 15 -26.03 31.55 30.01
C ALA A 15 -27.33 31.96 30.72
N PRO A 16 -28.46 31.38 30.31
CA PRO A 16 -29.73 31.57 31.07
C PRO A 16 -29.57 30.83 32.41
N ALA A 17 -29.78 31.58 33.51
CA ALA A 17 -29.68 31.01 34.84
C ALA A 17 -31.08 30.66 35.34
N ARG A 18 -31.34 29.36 35.53
CA ARG A 18 -32.47 28.87 36.32
C ARG A 18 -31.94 28.49 37.71
N SER A 19 -32.37 29.21 38.75
CA SER A 19 -32.08 28.84 40.12
C SER A 19 -33.21 27.95 40.64
N PRO A 20 -32.96 26.72 41.07
CA PRO A 20 -34.02 25.83 41.56
C PRO A 20 -34.54 26.20 42.92
N GLU A 21 -33.89 27.11 43.66
CA GLU A 21 -34.22 27.43 45.07
C GLU A 21 -35.09 28.68 45.28
N LYS A 22 -35.34 29.50 44.30
CA LYS A 22 -36.24 30.66 44.42
C LYS A 22 -37.17 30.74 43.23
N PHE A 23 -38.47 30.59 43.51
CA PHE A 23 -39.54 30.81 42.55
C PHE A 23 -39.58 32.30 42.20
N VAL A 24 -38.70 32.74 41.33
CA VAL A 24 -38.74 34.09 40.75
C VAL A 24 -39.23 33.90 39.31
N LEU A 25 -40.43 34.38 39.01
CA LEU A 25 -40.92 34.54 37.66
C LEU A 25 -40.09 35.59 36.95
N GLY A 26 -38.97 35.11 36.28
CA GLY A 26 -38.13 35.98 35.49
C GLY A 26 -36.98 35.17 34.84
N LEU A 27 -36.70 35.47 33.59
CA LEU A 27 -35.49 34.97 32.88
C LEU A 27 -34.27 35.63 33.51
N GLY A 28 -33.54 34.87 34.34
CA GLY A 28 -32.23 35.28 34.86
C GLY A 28 -31.16 34.97 33.84
N TYR A 29 -30.28 35.91 33.56
CA TYR A 29 -29.09 35.70 32.73
C TYR A 29 -27.87 35.79 33.62
N ARG A 30 -26.92 34.87 33.39
CA ARG A 30 -25.59 34.92 34.01
C ARG A 30 -24.59 35.38 32.99
N PHE A 31 -23.86 36.42 33.29
CA PHE A 31 -22.71 36.87 32.50
C PHE A 31 -21.46 36.59 33.30
N GLY A 32 -20.48 35.93 32.66
CA GLY A 32 -19.19 35.64 33.21
C GLY A 32 -18.08 36.08 32.24
N VAL A 33 -17.01 36.66 32.77
CA VAL A 33 -15.81 36.99 32.04
C VAL A 33 -14.66 36.28 32.72
N GLU A 34 -14.01 35.39 32.03
CA GLU A 34 -12.85 34.64 32.51
C GLU A 34 -11.60 35.04 31.74
N LEU A 35 -10.62 35.61 32.43
CA LEU A 35 -9.30 35.94 31.86
C LEU A 35 -8.28 34.93 32.39
N LYS A 36 -7.74 34.09 31.51
CA LYS A 36 -6.69 33.12 31.79
C LYS A 36 -5.34 33.63 31.28
N ILE A 37 -4.44 33.96 32.21
CA ILE A 37 -3.09 34.38 31.88
C ILE A 37 -2.12 33.25 32.29
N PRO A 38 -1.46 32.57 31.34
CA PRO A 38 -0.52 31.50 31.63
C PRO A 38 0.80 32.08 32.16
N ILE A 39 0.98 32.13 33.50
CA ILE A 39 2.18 32.66 34.16
C ILE A 39 3.38 31.70 34.00
N PHE A 40 3.15 30.39 34.10
CA PHE A 40 4.17 29.36 33.90
C PHE A 40 3.91 28.60 32.62
N GLN A 41 4.55 29.02 31.52
CA GLN A 41 4.30 28.48 30.16
C GLN A 41 5.03 27.15 29.84
N ARG A 42 5.49 26.40 30.87
CA ARG A 42 6.27 25.15 30.64
C ARG A 42 5.51 24.14 29.81
N LYS A 43 4.23 23.92 30.12
CA LYS A 43 3.37 23.01 29.36
C LYS A 43 3.19 23.47 27.92
N SER A 44 2.79 24.72 27.72
CA SER A 44 2.53 25.28 26.37
C SER A 44 3.80 25.36 25.53
N ARG A 45 4.96 25.63 26.13
CA ARG A 45 6.26 25.56 25.44
C ARG A 45 6.61 24.11 25.06
N GLY A 46 6.35 23.14 25.93
CA GLY A 46 6.49 21.71 25.63
C GLY A 46 5.60 21.29 24.45
N GLU A 47 4.35 21.71 24.41
CA GLU A 47 3.42 21.46 23.31
C GLU A 47 3.90 22.07 21.97
N VAL A 48 4.50 23.27 22.00
CA VAL A 48 5.11 23.90 20.80
C VAL A 48 6.30 23.09 20.32
N LEU A 49 7.22 22.70 21.20
CA LEU A 49 8.38 21.86 20.84
C LEU A 49 7.95 20.50 20.30
N GLU A 50 6.96 19.88 20.92
CA GLU A 50 6.38 18.63 20.43
C GLU A 50 5.76 18.78 19.03
N ALA A 51 5.02 19.88 18.80
CA ALA A 51 4.43 20.16 17.50
C ALA A 51 5.49 20.42 16.42
N GLN A 52 6.59 21.10 16.77
CA GLN A 52 7.74 21.31 15.87
C GLN A 52 8.41 19.97 15.54
N GLY A 53 8.72 19.14 16.55
CA GLY A 53 9.31 17.82 16.32
C GLY A 53 8.42 16.90 15.49
N LYS A 54 7.08 16.97 15.66
CA LYS A 54 6.12 16.26 14.80
C LYS A 54 6.21 16.77 13.36
N ALA A 55 6.29 18.08 13.14
CA ALA A 55 6.39 18.65 11.80
C ALA A 55 7.69 18.21 11.10
N GLU A 56 8.82 18.27 11.79
CA GLU A 56 10.10 17.78 11.26
C GLU A 56 10.06 16.29 10.93
N ARG A 57 9.46 15.49 11.82
CA ARG A 57 9.27 14.06 11.56
C ARG A 57 8.42 13.80 10.31
N PHE A 58 7.37 14.60 10.05
CA PHE A 58 6.57 14.45 8.85
C PHE A 58 7.37 14.74 7.57
N VAL A 59 8.22 15.77 7.58
CA VAL A 59 9.11 16.08 6.45
C VAL A 59 10.07 14.92 6.16
N LEU A 60 10.73 14.39 7.21
CA LEU A 60 11.64 13.26 7.06
C LEU A 60 10.90 12.00 6.59
N MET A 61 9.69 11.77 7.08
CA MET A 61 8.87 10.64 6.66
C MET A 61 8.45 10.77 5.17
N GLN A 62 8.15 11.97 4.71
CA GLN A 62 7.86 12.21 3.29
C GLN A 62 9.07 11.88 2.43
N LEU A 63 10.25 12.41 2.75
CA LEU A 63 11.50 12.11 2.03
C LEU A 63 11.80 10.59 2.00
N PHE A 64 11.61 9.92 3.13
CA PHE A 64 11.78 8.47 3.21
C PHE A 64 10.81 7.74 2.27
N ARG A 65 9.53 8.17 2.22
CA ARG A 65 8.53 7.58 1.33
C ARG A 65 8.85 7.82 -0.14
N GLU A 66 9.34 8.99 -0.50
CA GLU A 66 9.78 9.28 -1.87
C GLU A 66 10.92 8.33 -2.30
N GLN A 67 11.92 8.15 -1.45
CA GLN A 67 13.01 7.21 -1.72
C GLN A 67 12.52 5.76 -1.79
N GLN A 68 11.60 5.36 -0.91
CA GLN A 68 11.01 4.02 -0.93
C GLN A 68 10.32 3.73 -2.26
N VAL A 69 9.54 4.68 -2.78
CA VAL A 69 8.87 4.52 -4.09
C VAL A 69 9.88 4.32 -5.21
N LEU A 70 10.98 5.08 -5.23
CA LEU A 70 12.03 4.90 -6.25
C LEU A 70 12.64 3.48 -6.19
N VAL A 71 12.97 3.01 -4.99
CA VAL A 71 13.50 1.65 -4.79
C VAL A 71 12.48 0.58 -5.20
N ASP A 72 11.20 0.77 -4.89
CA ASP A 72 10.14 -0.17 -5.26
C ASP A 72 9.97 -0.26 -6.79
N VAL A 73 10.08 0.87 -7.50
CA VAL A 73 10.04 0.91 -8.98
C VAL A 73 11.25 0.21 -9.58
N ASP A 74 12.47 0.48 -9.09
CA ASP A 74 13.69 -0.16 -9.57
C ASP A 74 13.68 -1.68 -9.33
N ASN A 75 13.21 -2.12 -8.17
CA ASN A 75 13.03 -3.53 -7.85
C ASN A 75 12.01 -4.20 -8.77
N ALA A 76 10.89 -3.53 -9.03
CA ALA A 76 9.86 -4.05 -9.93
C ALA A 76 10.37 -4.15 -11.37
N LEU A 77 11.15 -3.18 -11.85
CA LEU A 77 11.76 -3.21 -13.19
C LEU A 77 12.75 -4.37 -13.31
N SER A 78 13.66 -4.51 -12.35
CA SER A 78 14.60 -5.63 -12.28
C SER A 78 13.89 -6.99 -12.22
N ALA A 79 12.75 -7.06 -11.51
CA ALA A 79 11.94 -8.28 -11.46
C ALA A 79 11.34 -8.65 -12.83
N ILE A 80 10.90 -7.67 -13.62
CA ILE A 80 10.39 -7.88 -14.99
C ILE A 80 11.48 -8.43 -15.90
N GLU A 81 12.67 -7.82 -15.88
CA GLU A 81 13.80 -8.24 -16.71
C GLU A 81 14.19 -9.70 -16.41
N ARG A 82 14.39 -10.02 -15.14
CA ARG A 82 14.71 -11.39 -14.71
C ARG A 82 13.57 -12.38 -15.01
N ALA A 83 12.31 -11.97 -14.90
CA ALA A 83 11.19 -12.83 -15.24
C ALA A 83 11.15 -13.10 -16.75
N LYS A 84 11.45 -12.10 -17.60
CA LYS A 84 11.55 -12.25 -19.05
C LYS A 84 12.65 -13.24 -19.43
N GLU A 85 13.81 -13.14 -18.81
CA GLU A 85 14.94 -14.08 -19.01
C GLU A 85 14.53 -15.52 -18.61
N ARG A 86 13.86 -15.68 -17.47
CA ARG A 86 13.34 -16.99 -17.04
C ARG A 86 12.37 -17.59 -18.03
N VAL A 87 11.47 -16.78 -18.63
CA VAL A 87 10.55 -17.26 -19.66
C VAL A 87 11.31 -17.76 -20.88
N ALA A 88 12.34 -17.03 -21.33
CA ALA A 88 13.14 -17.44 -22.47
C ALA A 88 13.92 -18.74 -22.19
N ALA A 89 14.55 -18.84 -21.01
CA ALA A 89 15.29 -20.04 -20.60
C ALA A 89 14.35 -21.26 -20.44
N ALA A 90 13.18 -21.08 -19.85
CA ALA A 90 12.19 -22.16 -19.72
C ALA A 90 11.64 -22.61 -21.07
N ALA A 91 11.41 -21.70 -22.01
CA ALA A 91 10.96 -22.04 -23.35
C ALA A 91 12.01 -22.85 -24.12
N GLU A 92 13.28 -22.48 -24.01
CA GLU A 92 14.38 -23.23 -24.61
C GLU A 92 14.54 -24.63 -23.97
N SER A 93 14.44 -24.71 -22.63
CA SER A 93 14.42 -26.00 -21.92
C SER A 93 13.31 -26.92 -22.42
N LEU A 94 12.10 -26.39 -22.59
CA LEU A 94 10.97 -27.15 -23.15
C LEU A 94 11.25 -27.60 -24.59
N ARG A 95 11.82 -26.75 -25.43
CA ARG A 95 12.19 -27.10 -26.81
C ARG A 95 13.14 -28.30 -26.84
N LEU A 96 14.20 -28.24 -26.01
CA LEU A 96 15.17 -29.31 -25.88
C LEU A 96 14.57 -30.59 -25.32
N ALA A 97 13.71 -30.50 -24.31
CA ALA A 97 13.02 -31.65 -23.73
C ALA A 97 12.13 -32.37 -24.77
N LYS A 98 11.40 -31.61 -25.59
CA LYS A 98 10.60 -32.17 -26.69
C LYS A 98 11.47 -32.84 -27.75
N THR A 99 12.57 -32.23 -28.15
CA THR A 99 13.52 -32.86 -29.10
C THR A 99 14.07 -34.18 -28.57
N LEU A 100 14.40 -34.25 -27.27
CA LEU A 100 14.86 -35.48 -26.63
C LEU A 100 13.76 -36.55 -26.56
N GLU A 101 12.53 -36.14 -26.29
CA GLU A 101 11.36 -37.02 -26.26
C GLU A 101 11.13 -37.64 -27.68
N GLU A 102 11.11 -36.80 -28.72
CA GLU A 102 10.96 -37.26 -30.10
C GLU A 102 12.09 -38.21 -30.49
N GLY A 103 13.35 -37.90 -30.15
CA GLY A 103 14.47 -38.76 -30.40
C GLY A 103 14.37 -40.12 -29.68
N GLU A 104 13.89 -40.14 -28.44
CA GLU A 104 13.71 -41.38 -27.68
C GLU A 104 12.52 -42.22 -28.24
N ARG A 105 11.43 -41.60 -28.66
CA ARG A 105 10.32 -42.27 -29.35
C ARG A 105 10.77 -42.88 -30.67
N PHE A 106 11.62 -42.21 -31.44
CA PHE A 106 12.22 -42.75 -32.65
C PHE A 106 13.13 -43.97 -32.37
N ARG A 107 14.01 -43.88 -31.35
CA ARG A 107 14.83 -45.04 -30.95
C ARG A 107 13.99 -46.20 -30.46
N PHE A 108 12.89 -45.96 -29.80
CA PHE A 108 11.93 -47.00 -29.38
C PHE A 108 11.27 -47.67 -30.59
N SER A 109 10.89 -46.94 -31.63
CA SER A 109 10.34 -47.48 -32.84
C SER A 109 11.30 -48.42 -33.60
N LEU A 110 12.61 -48.21 -33.41
CA LEU A 110 13.68 -49.08 -33.95
C LEU A 110 14.05 -50.24 -33.02
N GLY A 111 13.40 -50.37 -31.86
CA GLY A 111 13.71 -51.40 -30.87
C GLY A 111 15.00 -51.12 -30.10
N ALA A 112 15.62 -49.90 -30.21
CA ALA A 112 16.90 -49.56 -29.64
C ALA A 112 16.81 -49.00 -28.19
N THR A 113 15.61 -48.91 -27.61
CA THR A 113 15.39 -48.43 -26.23
C THR A 113 14.11 -49.07 -25.67
N SER A 114 13.90 -48.90 -24.35
CA SER A 114 12.69 -49.42 -23.69
C SER A 114 11.61 -48.34 -23.47
N VAL A 115 10.38 -48.75 -23.30
CA VAL A 115 9.24 -47.87 -22.98
C VAL A 115 9.47 -47.05 -21.71
N LEU A 116 10.27 -47.56 -20.79
CA LEU A 116 10.63 -46.84 -19.56
C LEU A 116 11.32 -45.51 -19.86
N PHE A 117 12.28 -45.52 -20.80
CA PHE A 117 13.00 -44.29 -21.20
C PHE A 117 12.09 -43.32 -21.96
N VAL A 118 11.17 -43.79 -22.78
CA VAL A 118 10.17 -42.95 -23.43
C VAL A 118 9.31 -42.25 -22.38
N ASN A 119 8.74 -42.99 -21.41
CA ASN A 119 7.95 -42.43 -20.33
C ASN A 119 8.73 -41.40 -19.47
N LEU A 120 10.03 -41.64 -19.26
CA LEU A 120 10.89 -40.69 -18.55
C LEU A 120 11.04 -39.37 -19.32
N ARG A 121 11.23 -39.44 -20.65
CA ARG A 121 11.33 -38.25 -21.48
C ARG A 121 10.01 -37.48 -21.58
N GLU A 122 8.90 -38.18 -21.67
CA GLU A 122 7.57 -37.59 -21.64
C GLU A 122 7.32 -36.82 -20.34
N ARG A 123 7.65 -37.41 -19.17
CA ARG A 123 7.57 -36.71 -17.89
C ARG A 123 8.44 -35.45 -17.86
N ASN A 124 9.70 -35.53 -18.32
CA ASN A 124 10.59 -34.39 -18.38
C ASN A 124 10.05 -33.29 -19.30
N SER A 125 9.42 -33.63 -20.41
CA SER A 125 8.77 -32.70 -21.33
C SER A 125 7.59 -31.99 -20.65
N VAL A 126 6.72 -32.73 -19.97
CA VAL A 126 5.59 -32.18 -19.20
C VAL A 126 6.06 -31.28 -18.07
N ASP A 127 7.08 -31.68 -17.32
CA ASP A 127 7.67 -30.87 -16.25
C ASP A 127 8.24 -29.54 -16.78
N SER A 128 8.90 -29.59 -17.95
CA SER A 128 9.41 -28.39 -18.63
C SER A 128 8.28 -27.49 -19.11
N GLU A 129 7.17 -28.05 -19.56
CA GLU A 129 5.96 -27.27 -19.93
C GLU A 129 5.35 -26.55 -18.72
N HIS A 130 5.25 -27.24 -17.59
CA HIS A 130 4.85 -26.62 -16.33
C HIS A 130 5.76 -25.47 -15.91
N GLN A 131 7.08 -25.62 -16.11
CA GLN A 131 8.05 -24.54 -15.84
C GLN A 131 7.81 -23.31 -16.73
N VAL A 132 7.50 -23.49 -18.00
CA VAL A 132 7.15 -22.36 -18.90
C VAL A 132 5.89 -21.65 -18.41
N ILE A 133 4.84 -22.40 -18.03
CA ILE A 133 3.60 -21.82 -17.52
C ILE A 133 3.86 -21.01 -16.24
N ARG A 134 4.64 -21.55 -15.31
CA ARG A 134 5.04 -20.84 -14.08
C ARG A 134 5.84 -19.57 -14.37
N ALA A 135 6.83 -19.65 -15.26
CA ALA A 135 7.64 -18.50 -15.65
C ALA A 135 6.79 -17.39 -16.29
N LYS A 136 5.83 -17.74 -17.15
CA LYS A 136 4.87 -16.79 -17.74
C LYS A 136 3.98 -16.15 -16.68
N ALA A 137 3.48 -16.93 -15.72
CA ALA A 137 2.68 -16.40 -14.61
C ALA A 137 3.48 -15.44 -13.75
N ASP A 138 4.75 -15.76 -13.45
CA ASP A 138 5.63 -14.87 -12.67
C ASP A 138 5.96 -13.58 -13.43
N TYR A 139 6.11 -13.63 -14.75
CA TYR A 139 6.26 -12.45 -15.58
C TYR A 139 5.02 -11.53 -15.52
N GLN A 140 3.82 -12.09 -15.57
CA GLN A 140 2.58 -11.32 -15.43
C GLN A 140 2.45 -10.68 -14.04
N LYS A 141 2.84 -11.42 -12.99
CA LYS A 141 2.89 -10.87 -11.61
C LYS A 141 3.87 -9.71 -11.51
N ALA A 142 5.07 -9.85 -12.11
CA ALA A 142 6.07 -8.78 -12.11
C ALA A 142 5.57 -7.53 -12.84
N GLN A 143 4.86 -7.68 -13.97
CA GLN A 143 4.22 -6.57 -14.67
C GLN A 143 3.15 -5.88 -13.79
N ALA A 144 2.29 -6.64 -13.11
CA ALA A 144 1.28 -6.09 -12.22
C ALA A 144 1.93 -5.33 -11.05
N LEU A 145 3.02 -5.87 -10.48
CA LEU A 145 3.78 -5.21 -9.42
C LEU A 145 4.38 -3.87 -9.88
N TYR A 146 4.92 -3.83 -11.09
CA TYR A 146 5.43 -2.59 -11.66
C TYR A 146 4.33 -1.55 -11.86
N GLN A 147 3.17 -1.96 -12.40
CA GLN A 147 2.01 -1.05 -12.54
C GLN A 147 1.53 -0.50 -11.20
N TRP A 148 1.60 -1.33 -10.15
CA TRP A 148 1.30 -0.89 -8.80
C TRP A 148 2.34 0.11 -8.29
N ALA A 149 3.63 -0.18 -8.46
CA ALA A 149 4.72 0.67 -7.99
C ALA A 149 4.70 2.08 -8.62
N ILE A 150 4.35 2.18 -9.92
CA ILE A 150 4.20 3.48 -10.60
C ILE A 150 2.84 4.16 -10.35
N GLY A 151 1.96 3.56 -9.54
CA GLY A 151 0.65 4.11 -9.22
C GLY A 151 -0.33 4.15 -10.39
N ALA A 152 -0.15 3.31 -11.43
CA ALA A 152 -1.03 3.29 -12.60
C ALA A 152 -2.49 3.01 -12.23
N TRP A 153 -2.72 2.23 -11.16
CA TRP A 153 -4.04 1.85 -10.66
C TRP A 153 -4.71 2.97 -9.85
N ALA A 154 -3.95 3.93 -9.34
CA ALA A 154 -4.52 5.07 -8.61
C ALA A 154 -5.23 6.06 -9.53
N LYS A 155 -4.90 6.07 -10.83
CA LYS A 155 -5.54 6.93 -11.85
C LYS A 155 -6.91 6.46 -12.30
N THR A 156 -7.22 5.19 -12.10
CA THR A 156 -8.53 4.57 -12.36
C THR A 156 -8.86 3.62 -11.22
N PRO A 157 -9.38 4.11 -10.08
CA PRO A 157 -9.81 3.21 -9.01
C PRO A 157 -10.95 2.34 -9.57
N PRO A 158 -10.78 0.99 -9.62
CA PRO A 158 -11.81 0.10 -10.15
C PRO A 158 -13.10 0.08 -9.32
N PHE A 159 -13.13 0.81 -8.19
CA PHE A 159 -14.24 0.82 -7.23
C PHE A 159 -14.69 2.22 -6.81
N ALA A 160 -14.33 3.28 -7.55
CA ALA A 160 -14.91 4.60 -7.31
C ALA A 160 -16.32 4.68 -7.93
N THR A 161 -17.23 3.86 -7.45
CA THR A 161 -18.63 4.25 -7.46
C THR A 161 -18.78 5.36 -6.43
N PRO A 162 -19.19 6.59 -6.79
CA PRO A 162 -19.47 7.61 -5.82
C PRO A 162 -20.61 7.09 -4.96
N VAL A 163 -20.33 6.85 -3.68
CA VAL A 163 -21.39 6.64 -2.69
C VAL A 163 -22.12 7.96 -2.59
N THR A 164 -23.20 8.10 -3.37
CA THR A 164 -24.15 9.20 -3.24
C THR A 164 -24.86 8.99 -1.91
N TYR A 165 -24.37 9.68 -0.89
CA TYR A 165 -25.09 9.82 0.37
C TYR A 165 -26.36 10.63 0.07
N ARG A 166 -27.48 9.95 -0.11
CA ARG A 166 -28.80 10.57 -0.16
C ARG A 166 -29.15 10.91 1.29
N ALA A 167 -29.00 12.17 1.66
CA ALA A 167 -29.57 12.66 2.91
C ALA A 167 -31.09 12.30 2.91
N ARG A 168 -31.51 11.57 3.91
CA ARG A 168 -32.96 11.39 4.19
C ARG A 168 -33.44 12.67 4.88
N ASP A 169 -34.30 13.38 4.22
CA ASP A 169 -35.15 14.41 4.81
C ASP A 169 -36.06 13.82 5.91
#